data_ff86973014a16c3fcf14b6b1af93e30b
#
_entry.id   ff86973014a16c3fcf14b6b1af93e30b
#
_cell.length_a   1.000
_cell.length_b   1.000
_cell.length_c   1.000
_cell.angle_alpha   90.00
_cell.angle_beta   90.00
_cell.angle_gamma   90.00
#
_symmetry.space_group_name_H-M   'P 1'
#
loop_
_entity.id
_entity.type
_entity.pdbx_description
1 polymer ?
#
loop_
_entity_poly.entity_id
_entity_poly.type
_entity_poly.pdbx_seq_one_letter_code
_entity_poly.pdbx_strand_id
1 'polypeptide(L)'
;MSDQRSATVDDAQAVLWTADILEKSEFDVFEDAYQAWYREVPDTNRLERIFADYMFDEVVPFWVRQFTRETLDRHDGWQRDEELTVAQFLSIYLQTSATTIRATAGLAASLFLPHVVFGWIEADFAAFPA
;
A
#
# COMPACT_ATOMS: atom_id res chain seq x y z
N MET A 1 -35.22 -11.14 4.77
CA MET A 1 -35.23 -10.20 3.62
C MET A 1 -34.36 -8.96 3.81
N SER A 2 -33.91 -8.64 5.01
CA SER A 2 -33.01 -7.54 5.30
C SER A 2 -31.52 -7.80 5.00
N ASP A 3 -31.15 -9.06 4.84
CA ASP A 3 -29.74 -9.47 4.68
C ASP A 3 -29.21 -9.28 3.25
N GLN A 4 -30.07 -9.33 2.25
CA GLN A 4 -29.65 -9.12 0.86
C GLN A 4 -29.39 -7.66 0.49
N ARG A 5 -30.07 -6.71 1.16
CA ARG A 5 -29.85 -5.28 0.91
C ARG A 5 -28.55 -4.76 1.49
N SER A 6 -28.16 -5.25 2.65
CA SER A 6 -26.88 -4.85 3.25
C SER A 6 -25.69 -5.45 2.49
N ALA A 7 -25.82 -6.65 1.95
CA ALA A 7 -24.78 -7.26 1.12
C ALA A 7 -24.58 -6.51 -0.22
N THR A 8 -25.66 -6.03 -0.84
CA THR A 8 -25.59 -5.27 -2.09
C THR A 8 -24.98 -3.89 -1.92
N VAL A 9 -25.27 -3.22 -0.82
CA VAL A 9 -24.66 -1.91 -0.48
C VAL A 9 -23.16 -2.06 -0.23
N ASP A 10 -22.76 -3.10 0.49
CA ASP A 10 -21.34 -3.38 0.74
C ASP A 10 -20.57 -3.69 -0.56
N ASP A 11 -21.17 -4.43 -1.48
CA ASP A 11 -20.56 -4.75 -2.76
C ASP A 11 -20.39 -3.51 -3.67
N ALA A 12 -21.39 -2.64 -3.75
CA ALA A 12 -21.28 -1.38 -4.48
C ALA A 12 -20.25 -0.43 -3.86
N GLN A 13 -20.20 -0.35 -2.55
CA GLN A 13 -19.20 0.42 -1.82
C GLN A 13 -17.78 -0.13 -2.08
N ALA A 14 -17.62 -1.43 -2.15
CA ALA A 14 -16.36 -2.07 -2.48
C ALA A 14 -15.88 -1.71 -3.89
N VAL A 15 -16.79 -1.58 -4.87
CA VAL A 15 -16.44 -1.10 -6.22
C VAL A 15 -15.92 0.34 -6.18
N LEU A 16 -16.60 1.23 -5.46
CA LEU A 16 -16.18 2.62 -5.30
C LEU A 16 -14.78 2.74 -4.68
N TRP A 17 -14.54 2.04 -3.59
CA TRP A 17 -13.23 2.05 -2.92
C TRP A 17 -12.13 1.45 -3.79
N THR A 18 -12.44 0.41 -4.55
CA THR A 18 -11.48 -0.18 -5.49
C THR A 18 -11.13 0.78 -6.62
N ALA A 19 -12.12 1.49 -7.17
CA ALA A 19 -11.91 2.52 -8.18
C ALA A 19 -11.01 3.65 -7.65
N ASP A 20 -11.23 4.07 -6.43
CA ASP A 20 -10.45 5.11 -5.75
C ASP A 20 -9.00 4.67 -5.53
N ILE A 21 -8.78 3.46 -5.00
CA ILE A 21 -7.44 2.88 -4.77
C ILE A 21 -6.66 2.71 -6.08
N LEU A 22 -7.31 2.27 -7.14
CA LEU A 22 -6.69 2.06 -8.45
C LEU A 22 -6.59 3.35 -9.27
N GLU A 23 -7.15 4.45 -8.79
CA GLU A 23 -7.24 5.73 -9.51
C GLU A 23 -7.89 5.57 -10.90
N LYS A 24 -8.95 4.77 -10.97
CA LYS A 24 -9.69 4.42 -12.18
C LYS A 24 -11.17 4.74 -12.04
N SER A 25 -11.91 4.72 -13.17
CA SER A 25 -13.36 4.75 -13.13
C SER A 25 -13.93 3.41 -12.67
N GLU A 26 -15.17 3.42 -12.17
CA GLU A 26 -15.89 2.19 -11.81
C GLU A 26 -16.07 1.26 -13.02
N PHE A 27 -16.25 1.83 -14.23
CA PHE A 27 -16.32 1.07 -15.47
C PHE A 27 -15.00 0.33 -15.75
N ASP A 28 -13.86 1.00 -15.56
CA ASP A 28 -12.54 0.37 -15.71
C ASP A 28 -12.32 -0.77 -14.70
N VAL A 29 -12.86 -0.64 -13.49
CA VAL A 29 -12.85 -1.73 -12.50
C VAL A 29 -13.62 -2.95 -13.00
N PHE A 30 -14.77 -2.75 -13.64
CA PHE A 30 -15.52 -3.83 -14.27
C PHE A 30 -14.75 -4.47 -15.42
N GLU A 31 -14.09 -3.68 -16.24
CA GLU A 31 -13.25 -4.19 -17.34
C GLU A 31 -12.08 -5.01 -16.82
N ASP A 32 -11.34 -4.49 -15.85
CA ASP A 32 -10.20 -5.18 -15.21
C ASP A 32 -10.65 -6.49 -14.54
N ALA A 33 -11.77 -6.46 -13.84
CA ALA A 33 -12.35 -7.64 -13.20
C ALA A 33 -12.76 -8.71 -14.22
N TYR A 34 -13.35 -8.30 -15.35
CA TYR A 34 -13.70 -9.20 -16.42
C TYR A 34 -12.46 -9.87 -17.02
N GLN A 35 -11.43 -9.08 -17.34
CA GLN A 35 -10.17 -9.60 -17.88
C GLN A 35 -9.46 -10.53 -16.88
N ALA A 36 -9.48 -10.19 -15.60
CA ALA A 36 -8.88 -11.03 -14.56
C ALA A 36 -9.57 -12.39 -14.43
N TRP A 37 -10.90 -12.41 -14.59
CA TRP A 37 -11.70 -13.62 -14.44
C TRP A 37 -11.73 -14.51 -15.69
N TYR A 38 -12.05 -13.91 -16.83
CA TYR A 38 -12.24 -14.63 -18.09
C TYR A 38 -10.97 -14.74 -18.95
N ARG A 39 -9.92 -14.00 -18.61
CA ARG A 39 -8.65 -13.95 -19.36
C ARG A 39 -8.78 -13.49 -20.81
N GLU A 40 -9.81 -12.73 -21.10
CA GLU A 40 -10.08 -12.15 -22.42
C GLU A 40 -10.61 -10.72 -22.27
N VAL A 41 -10.49 -9.94 -23.35
CA VAL A 41 -11.02 -8.59 -23.42
C VAL A 41 -12.55 -8.66 -23.54
N PRO A 42 -13.30 -7.90 -22.69
CA PRO A 42 -14.75 -7.93 -22.78
C PRO A 42 -15.27 -7.27 -24.05
N ASP A 43 -16.39 -7.78 -24.56
CA ASP A 43 -17.18 -7.04 -25.55
C ASP A 43 -17.78 -5.80 -24.87
N THR A 44 -17.48 -4.62 -25.43
CA THR A 44 -17.89 -3.32 -24.88
C THR A 44 -19.40 -3.24 -24.67
N ASN A 45 -20.19 -3.65 -25.66
CA ASN A 45 -21.66 -3.60 -25.58
C ASN A 45 -22.22 -4.51 -24.49
N ARG A 46 -21.57 -5.64 -24.23
CA ARG A 46 -21.96 -6.56 -23.17
C ARG A 46 -21.59 -5.98 -21.81
N LEU A 47 -20.39 -5.43 -21.70
CA LEU A 47 -19.93 -4.83 -20.45
C LEU A 47 -20.74 -3.60 -20.07
N GLU A 48 -21.10 -2.75 -21.05
CA GLU A 48 -21.97 -1.59 -20.83
C GLU A 48 -23.34 -1.98 -20.26
N ARG A 49 -23.93 -3.07 -20.73
CA ARG A 49 -25.21 -3.58 -20.20
C ARG A 49 -25.07 -4.04 -18.75
N ILE A 50 -24.04 -4.78 -18.45
CA ILE A 50 -23.74 -5.26 -17.09
C ILE A 50 -23.48 -4.06 -16.16
N PHE A 51 -22.74 -3.07 -16.64
CA PHE A 51 -22.47 -1.86 -15.90
C PHE A 51 -23.74 -0.99 -15.69
N ALA A 52 -24.64 -0.95 -16.68
CA ALA A 52 -25.94 -0.29 -16.53
C ALA A 52 -26.78 -0.95 -15.43
N ASP A 53 -26.83 -2.28 -15.34
CA ASP A 53 -27.49 -2.99 -14.25
C ASP A 53 -26.90 -2.63 -12.89
N TYR A 54 -25.58 -2.45 -12.81
CA TYR A 54 -24.93 -1.95 -11.59
C TYR A 54 -25.35 -0.51 -11.27
N MET A 55 -25.34 0.39 -12.25
CA MET A 55 -25.65 1.81 -12.03
C MET A 55 -27.11 2.06 -11.64
N PHE A 56 -28.05 1.28 -12.16
CA PHE A 56 -29.48 1.48 -11.94
C PHE A 56 -30.06 0.59 -10.83
N ASP A 57 -29.58 -0.64 -10.73
CA ASP A 57 -30.14 -1.65 -9.82
C ASP A 57 -29.15 -2.10 -8.73
N GLU A 58 -27.96 -1.52 -8.69
CA GLU A 58 -26.87 -1.89 -7.75
C GLU A 58 -26.49 -3.37 -7.83
N VAL A 59 -26.65 -3.99 -9.01
CA VAL A 59 -26.31 -5.39 -9.23
C VAL A 59 -24.81 -5.52 -9.53
N VAL A 60 -24.07 -6.07 -8.60
CA VAL A 60 -22.63 -6.33 -8.77
C VAL A 60 -22.41 -7.81 -9.11
N PRO A 61 -21.87 -8.13 -10.31
CA PRO A 61 -21.54 -9.49 -10.68
C PRO A 61 -20.54 -10.14 -9.71
N PHE A 62 -20.61 -11.45 -9.56
CA PHE A 62 -19.76 -12.15 -8.59
C PHE A 62 -18.25 -12.02 -8.90
N TRP A 63 -17.88 -11.97 -10.17
CA TRP A 63 -16.48 -11.78 -10.59
C TRP A 63 -15.95 -10.36 -10.28
N VAL A 64 -16.81 -9.34 -10.29
CA VAL A 64 -16.47 -8.00 -9.79
C VAL A 64 -16.29 -8.02 -8.28
N ARG A 65 -17.21 -8.66 -7.54
CA ARG A 65 -17.09 -8.80 -6.08
C ARG A 65 -15.80 -9.50 -5.67
N GLN A 66 -15.42 -10.54 -6.37
CA GLN A 66 -14.17 -11.25 -6.09
C GLN A 66 -12.95 -10.36 -6.34
N PHE A 67 -12.93 -9.69 -7.48
CA PHE A 67 -11.84 -8.77 -7.84
C PHE A 67 -11.68 -7.62 -6.83
N THR A 68 -12.78 -6.99 -6.44
CA THR A 68 -12.76 -5.89 -5.47
C THR A 68 -12.28 -6.35 -4.11
N ARG A 69 -12.75 -7.50 -3.61
CA ARG A 69 -12.29 -8.08 -2.34
C ARG A 69 -10.79 -8.36 -2.36
N GLU A 70 -10.31 -9.02 -3.39
CA GLU A 70 -8.87 -9.31 -3.50
C GLU A 70 -8.02 -8.04 -3.56
N THR A 71 -8.51 -7.00 -4.24
CA THR A 71 -7.80 -5.71 -4.32
C THR A 71 -7.79 -4.99 -2.98
N LEU A 72 -8.92 -4.95 -2.29
CA LEU A 72 -9.04 -4.33 -0.96
C LEU A 72 -8.20 -5.08 0.09
N ASP A 73 -8.27 -6.40 0.12
CA ASP A 73 -7.49 -7.23 1.05
C ASP A 73 -5.98 -7.03 0.84
N ARG A 74 -5.55 -6.91 -0.41
CA ARG A 74 -4.16 -6.63 -0.75
C ARG A 74 -3.74 -5.24 -0.31
N HIS A 75 -4.58 -4.24 -0.53
CA HIS A 75 -4.32 -2.87 -0.11
C HIS A 75 -4.26 -2.73 1.41
N ASP A 76 -5.21 -3.31 2.13
CA ASP A 76 -5.22 -3.33 3.59
C ASP A 76 -4.01 -4.08 4.18
N GLY A 77 -3.59 -5.15 3.52
CA GLY A 77 -2.36 -5.85 3.84
C GLY A 77 -1.13 -4.96 3.73
N TRP A 78 -1.01 -4.19 2.66
CA TRP A 78 0.11 -3.27 2.44
C TRP A 78 0.14 -2.13 3.45
N GLN A 79 -1.00 -1.52 3.75
CA GLN A 79 -1.08 -0.47 4.77
C GLN A 79 -0.67 -0.99 6.16
N ARG A 80 -1.10 -2.18 6.51
CA ARG A 80 -0.72 -2.82 7.77
C ARG A 80 0.77 -3.12 7.84
N ASP A 81 1.37 -3.57 6.75
CA ASP A 81 2.81 -3.84 6.66
C ASP A 81 3.63 -2.54 6.71
N GLU A 82 3.16 -1.46 6.10
CA GLU A 82 3.78 -0.14 6.21
C GLU A 82 3.73 0.41 7.64
N GLU A 83 2.59 0.33 8.31
CA GLU A 83 2.44 0.78 9.69
C GLU A 83 3.37 -0.01 10.64
N LEU A 84 3.47 -1.32 10.47
CA LEU A 84 4.37 -2.16 11.26
C LEU A 84 5.84 -1.81 11.00
N THR A 85 6.21 -1.55 9.75
CA THR A 85 7.57 -1.17 9.38
C THR A 85 7.97 0.18 10.01
N VAL A 86 7.11 1.17 9.96
CA VAL A 86 7.33 2.49 10.57
C VAL A 86 7.43 2.38 12.09
N ALA A 87 6.53 1.63 12.72
CA ALA A 87 6.56 1.39 14.16
C ALA A 87 7.83 0.66 14.60
N GLN A 88 8.26 -0.35 13.86
CA GLN A 88 9.52 -1.05 14.11
C GLN A 88 10.73 -0.13 13.92
N PHE A 89 10.75 0.67 12.86
CA PHE A 89 11.83 1.62 12.61
C PHE A 89 11.93 2.66 13.73
N LEU A 90 10.80 3.24 14.16
CA LEU A 90 10.76 4.18 15.26
C LEU A 90 11.21 3.55 16.59
N SER A 91 10.83 2.30 16.85
CA SER A 91 11.26 1.61 18.07
C SER A 91 12.77 1.39 18.11
N ILE A 92 13.37 0.99 17.00
CA ILE A 92 14.82 0.83 16.85
C ILE A 92 15.53 2.17 17.01
N TYR A 93 15.02 3.21 16.37
CA TYR A 93 15.59 4.56 16.45
C TYR A 93 15.57 5.12 17.88
N LEU A 94 14.45 4.96 18.59
CA LEU A 94 14.31 5.39 19.97
C LEU A 94 15.20 4.58 20.93
N GLN A 95 15.34 3.28 20.71
CA GLN A 95 16.25 2.44 21.49
C GLN A 95 17.72 2.81 21.27
N THR A 96 18.09 3.08 20.02
CA THR A 96 19.47 3.49 19.67
C THR A 96 19.80 4.85 20.27
N SER A 97 18.89 5.82 20.24
CA SER A 97 19.10 7.13 20.85
C SER A 97 19.21 7.06 22.36
N ALA A 98 18.42 6.20 23.03
CA ALA A 98 18.49 6.00 24.47
C ALA A 98 19.81 5.35 24.93
N THR A 99 20.34 4.40 24.13
CA THR A 99 21.66 3.79 24.41
C THR A 99 22.82 4.76 24.14
N THR A 100 22.69 5.61 23.13
CA THR A 100 23.70 6.64 22.84
C THR A 100 23.80 7.68 23.94
N ILE A 101 22.65 8.12 24.50
CA ILE A 101 22.61 9.06 25.63
C ILE A 101 23.24 8.44 26.88
N ARG A 102 23.07 7.16 27.15
CA ARG A 102 23.70 6.47 28.28
C ARG A 102 25.20 6.26 28.09
N ALA A 103 25.65 6.04 26.86
CA ALA A 103 27.06 5.87 26.54
C ALA A 103 27.85 7.19 26.59
N THR A 104 27.23 8.33 26.26
CA THR A 104 27.85 9.65 26.31
C THR A 104 27.96 10.22 27.75
N ALA A 105 27.16 9.75 28.68
CA ALA A 105 27.24 10.16 30.08
C ALA A 105 28.43 9.57 30.86
N GLY A 106 29.17 8.61 30.28
CA GLY A 106 30.26 7.86 30.92
C GLY A 106 31.66 8.02 30.35
N LEU A 107 31.88 8.75 29.26
CA LEU A 107 33.14 8.56 28.51
C LEU A 107 33.75 9.81 27.93
N ALA A 108 34.90 10.15 28.51
CA ALA A 108 35.96 10.91 27.90
C ALA A 108 36.54 10.27 26.60
N ALA A 109 36.13 9.05 26.22
CA ALA A 109 36.51 8.38 24.99
C ALA A 109 35.83 8.94 23.73
N SER A 110 34.78 9.72 23.88
CA SER A 110 34.12 10.43 22.77
C SER A 110 34.99 11.51 22.13
N LEU A 111 36.11 11.89 22.72
CA LEU A 111 37.07 12.82 22.16
C LEU A 111 37.94 12.21 21.03
N PHE A 112 37.97 10.89 20.90
CA PHE A 112 38.70 10.20 19.83
C PHE A 112 37.87 10.02 18.55
N LEU A 113 36.56 10.01 18.62
CA LEU A 113 35.67 9.81 17.49
C LEU A 113 35.77 10.89 16.39
N PRO A 114 35.94 12.19 16.68
CA PRO A 114 36.09 13.20 15.65
C PRO A 114 37.37 13.01 14.81
N HIS A 115 38.44 12.57 15.40
CA HIS A 115 39.68 12.33 14.71
C HIS A 115 39.63 11.13 13.75
N VAL A 116 38.97 10.06 14.14
CA VAL A 116 38.78 8.88 13.29
C VAL A 116 37.88 9.18 12.10
N VAL A 117 36.79 9.93 12.32
CA VAL A 117 35.87 10.35 11.27
C VAL A 117 36.54 11.31 10.28
N PHE A 118 37.36 12.22 10.74
CA PHE A 118 38.14 13.12 9.87
C PHE A 118 39.22 12.38 9.07
N GLY A 119 39.89 11.39 9.64
CA GLY A 119 40.83 10.56 8.94
C GLY A 119 40.19 9.72 7.83
N TRP A 120 38.97 9.25 8.03
CA TRP A 120 38.21 8.53 7.01
C TRP A 120 37.74 9.43 5.87
N ILE A 121 37.30 10.63 6.16
CA ILE A 121 36.87 11.62 5.15
C ILE A 121 38.04 12.06 4.30
N GLU A 122 39.21 12.28 4.88
CA GLU A 122 40.43 12.63 4.13
C GLU A 122 40.93 11.45 3.25
N ALA A 123 40.78 10.22 3.71
CA ALA A 123 41.16 9.05 2.93
C ALA A 123 40.23 8.83 1.73
N ASP A 124 38.92 9.05 1.89
CA ASP A 124 37.94 8.97 0.81
C ASP A 124 38.12 10.10 -0.21
N PHE A 125 38.50 11.28 0.21
CA PHE A 125 38.76 12.42 -0.68
C PHE A 125 40.04 12.22 -1.52
N ALA A 126 41.04 11.51 -0.98
CA ALA A 126 42.25 11.14 -1.71
C ALA A 126 42.03 10.00 -2.69
N ALA A 127 40.99 9.20 -2.53
CA ALA A 127 40.65 8.08 -3.41
C ALA A 127 39.90 8.48 -4.70
N PHE A 128 39.47 9.74 -4.82
CA PHE A 128 38.88 10.31 -6.05
C PHE A 128 39.83 11.32 -6.68
N PRO A 129 40.74 10.89 -7.56
CA PRO A 129 41.47 11.83 -8.40
C PRO A 129 40.48 12.48 -9.36
N ALA A 130 40.41 13.78 -9.35
CA ALA A 130 39.59 14.54 -10.28
C ALA A 130 40.03 14.29 -11.72
#